data_d62c81bb8cc30ac8576613eaf0f777eb
#
_entry.id   d62c81bb8cc30ac8576613eaf0f777eb
#
_cell.length_a   1.000
_cell.length_b   1.000
_cell.length_c   1.000
_cell.angle_alpha   90.00
_cell.angle_beta   90.00
_cell.angle_gamma   90.00
#
_symmetry.space_group_name_H-M   'P 1'
#
loop_
_entity.id
_entity.type
_entity.pdbx_description
1 polymer ?
#
loop_
_entity_poly.entity_id
_entity_poly.type
_entity_poly.pdbx_seq_one_letter_code
_entity_poly.pdbx_strand_id
1 'polypeptide(L)'
;MRIKKGDLVQVISGATQERGGDRGKQGRVIQVFPERQRVLVEGVNRITKHVKAGTTARGSRTGGIETHEAPIHVSNVALVDPSTKRPTRVGVRTETVERDGSERTVRVRVARRSGKDIA
;
A
#
# COMPACT_ATOMS: atom_id res chain seq x y z
N MET A 1 12.06 -1.51 -3.43
CA MET A 1 10.67 -1.92 -3.12
C MET A 1 9.85 -1.92 -4.41
N ARG A 2 9.14 -3.00 -4.67
CA ARG A 2 8.35 -3.15 -5.90
C ARG A 2 6.96 -2.52 -5.82
N ILE A 3 6.50 -2.21 -4.61
CA ILE A 3 5.22 -1.53 -4.39
C ILE A 3 5.42 -0.05 -4.49
N LYS A 4 4.51 0.63 -5.18
CA LYS A 4 4.55 2.07 -5.41
C LYS A 4 3.26 2.72 -4.94
N LYS A 5 3.30 4.03 -4.72
CA LYS A 5 2.12 4.82 -4.38
C LYS A 5 1.06 4.67 -5.49
N GLY A 6 -0.18 4.44 -5.07
CA GLY A 6 -1.30 4.22 -5.97
C GLY A 6 -1.57 2.76 -6.33
N ASP A 7 -0.68 1.85 -5.95
CA ASP A 7 -0.88 0.42 -6.19
C ASP A 7 -2.02 -0.14 -5.34
N LEU A 8 -2.76 -1.07 -5.90
CA LEU A 8 -3.74 -1.85 -5.14
C LEU A 8 -3.05 -3.05 -4.52
N VAL A 9 -3.15 -3.16 -3.20
CA VAL A 9 -2.53 -4.26 -2.44
C VAL A 9 -3.57 -4.95 -1.58
N GLN A 10 -3.28 -6.18 -1.16
CA GLN A 10 -4.10 -6.94 -0.25
C GLN A 10 -3.29 -7.37 0.96
N VAL A 11 -3.88 -7.27 2.15
CA VAL A 11 -3.26 -7.74 3.39
C VAL A 11 -3.28 -9.26 3.41
N ILE A 12 -2.12 -9.86 3.56
CA ILE A 12 -1.94 -11.32 3.50
C ILE A 12 -1.59 -11.96 4.85
N SER A 13 -1.47 -11.15 5.90
CA SER A 13 -1.10 -11.65 7.23
C SER A 13 -1.91 -10.96 8.32
N GLY A 14 -1.76 -11.46 9.54
CA GLY A 14 -2.45 -10.93 10.70
C GLY A 14 -3.79 -11.63 10.95
N ALA A 15 -4.61 -11.03 11.82
CA ALA A 15 -5.90 -11.59 12.17
C ALA A 15 -6.90 -11.45 11.02
N THR A 16 -7.81 -12.41 10.92
CA THR A 16 -8.89 -12.36 9.94
C THR A 16 -9.89 -11.26 10.26
N GLN A 17 -10.67 -10.86 9.28
CA GLN A 17 -11.69 -9.80 9.45
C GLN A 17 -12.74 -10.19 10.51
N GLU A 18 -13.06 -11.46 10.62
CA GLU A 18 -13.97 -11.97 11.65
C GLU A 18 -13.48 -11.71 13.06
N ARG A 19 -12.16 -11.68 13.24
CA ARG A 19 -11.52 -11.39 14.53
C ARG A 19 -11.12 -9.91 14.68
N GLY A 20 -11.62 -9.04 13.81
CA GLY A 20 -11.31 -7.62 13.84
C GLY A 20 -9.98 -7.25 13.17
N GLY A 21 -9.35 -8.18 12.47
CA GLY A 21 -8.12 -7.93 11.72
C GLY A 21 -8.38 -7.45 10.30
N ASP A 22 -7.31 -7.30 9.53
CA ASP A 22 -7.37 -6.76 8.19
C ASP A 22 -7.01 -7.77 7.08
N ARG A 23 -6.71 -9.01 7.45
CA ARG A 23 -6.34 -10.03 6.46
C ARG A 23 -7.42 -10.16 5.39
N GLY A 24 -7.02 -10.06 4.14
CA GLY A 24 -7.91 -10.15 3.00
C GLY A 24 -8.47 -8.81 2.51
N LYS A 25 -8.30 -7.74 3.27
CA LYS A 25 -8.71 -6.42 2.82
C LYS A 25 -7.79 -5.91 1.73
N GLN A 26 -8.37 -5.26 0.74
CA GLN A 26 -7.63 -4.60 -0.33
C GLN A 26 -7.73 -3.09 -0.16
N GLY A 27 -6.66 -2.40 -0.51
CA GLY A 27 -6.62 -0.95 -0.47
C GLY A 27 -5.52 -0.39 -1.34
N ARG A 28 -5.60 0.90 -1.62
CA ARG A 28 -4.57 1.58 -2.39
C ARG A 28 -3.48 2.12 -1.48
N VAL A 29 -2.25 2.02 -1.95
CA VAL A 29 -1.09 2.57 -1.25
C VAL A 29 -1.14 4.10 -1.34
N ILE A 30 -1.21 4.74 -0.18
CA ILE A 30 -1.24 6.20 -0.07
C ILE A 30 0.18 6.76 -0.08
N GLN A 31 1.09 6.07 0.60
CA GLN A 31 2.47 6.51 0.74
C GLN A 31 3.39 5.32 0.95
N VAL A 32 4.62 5.45 0.51
CA VAL A 32 5.66 4.42 0.63
C VAL A 32 6.82 4.97 1.46
N PHE A 33 7.30 4.17 2.41
CA PHE A 33 8.45 4.49 3.24
C PHE A 33 9.57 3.46 2.97
N PRO A 34 10.37 3.64 1.92
CA PRO A 34 11.36 2.64 1.50
C PRO A 34 12.41 2.31 2.57
N GLU A 35 12.83 3.31 3.32
CA GLU A 35 13.83 3.14 4.38
C GLU A 35 13.38 2.21 5.49
N ARG A 36 12.07 2.23 5.80
CA ARG A 36 11.46 1.40 6.82
C ARG A 36 10.84 0.13 6.25
N GLN A 37 10.82 -0.01 4.94
CA GLN A 37 10.12 -1.07 4.23
C GLN A 37 8.66 -1.17 4.67
N ARG A 38 8.00 -0.02 4.77
CA ARG A 38 6.59 0.09 5.16
C ARG A 38 5.82 0.87 4.13
N VAL A 39 4.53 0.60 4.09
CA VAL A 39 3.58 1.30 3.20
C VAL A 39 2.35 1.71 4.00
N LEU A 40 1.78 2.83 3.62
CA LEU A 40 0.52 3.30 4.18
C LEU A 40 -0.59 2.94 3.20
N VAL A 41 -1.55 2.13 3.64
CA VAL A 41 -2.61 1.60 2.81
C VAL A 41 -3.95 2.15 3.30
N GLU A 42 -4.75 2.67 2.39
CA GLU A 42 -6.06 3.22 2.71
C GLU A 42 -7.00 2.15 3.29
N GLY A 43 -7.60 2.46 4.43
CA GLY A 43 -8.58 1.59 5.08
C GLY A 43 -8.00 0.37 5.79
N VAL A 44 -6.67 0.25 5.85
CA VAL A 44 -5.97 -0.90 6.43
C VAL A 44 -5.08 -0.45 7.57
N ASN A 45 -4.95 -1.31 8.59
CA ASN A 45 -4.13 -1.06 9.76
C ASN A 45 -4.52 0.24 10.46
N ARG A 46 -5.81 0.48 10.55
CA ARG A 46 -6.34 1.67 11.22
C ARG A 46 -6.12 1.58 12.72
N ILE A 47 -5.57 2.63 13.28
CA ILE A 47 -5.37 2.75 14.72
C ILE A 47 -6.27 3.84 15.27
N THR A 48 -6.76 3.62 16.49
CA THR A 48 -7.50 4.61 17.23
C THR A 48 -6.54 5.27 18.21
N LYS A 49 -6.37 6.57 18.06
CA LYS A 49 -5.48 7.34 18.90
C LYS A 49 -6.29 8.29 19.77
N HIS A 50 -6.07 8.22 21.08
CA HIS A 50 -6.62 9.21 21.98
C HIS A 50 -5.76 10.46 21.93
N VAL A 51 -6.31 11.52 21.35
CA VAL A 51 -5.64 12.80 21.29
C VAL A 51 -5.86 13.51 22.61
N LYS A 52 -4.77 13.88 23.27
CA LYS A 52 -4.84 14.60 24.54
C LYS A 52 -5.55 15.93 24.33
N ALA A 53 -6.57 16.21 25.16
CA ALA A 53 -7.28 17.47 25.10
C ALA A 53 -6.30 18.62 25.35
N GLY A 54 -6.27 19.58 24.44
CA GLY A 54 -5.49 20.79 24.55
C GLY A 54 -6.38 22.01 24.54
N THR A 55 -5.81 23.15 24.88
CA THR A 55 -6.50 24.43 24.82
C THR A 55 -6.03 25.16 23.57
N THR A 56 -6.97 25.58 22.71
CA THR A 56 -6.63 26.37 21.54
C THR A 56 -6.40 27.84 21.98
N ALA A 57 -5.88 28.64 21.06
CA ALA A 57 -5.69 30.07 21.31
C ALA A 57 -6.97 30.79 21.71
N ARG A 58 -8.14 30.23 21.46
CA ARG A 58 -9.45 30.76 21.85
C ARG A 58 -9.96 30.21 23.19
N GLY A 59 -9.15 29.41 23.87
CA GLY A 59 -9.54 28.74 25.11
C GLY A 59 -10.44 27.54 24.93
N SER A 60 -10.74 27.12 23.73
CA SER A 60 -11.52 25.93 23.45
C SER A 60 -10.70 24.67 23.62
N ARG A 61 -11.29 23.62 24.17
CA ARG A 61 -10.63 22.31 24.23
C ARG A 61 -10.74 21.63 22.89
N THR A 62 -9.58 21.19 22.41
CA THR A 62 -9.48 20.31 21.24
C THR A 62 -8.91 18.99 21.70
N GLY A 63 -9.46 17.93 21.21
CA GLY A 63 -9.00 16.58 21.55
C GLY A 63 -10.12 15.60 21.29
N GLY A 64 -9.83 14.33 21.40
CA GLY A 64 -10.79 13.28 21.19
C GLY A 64 -10.15 12.01 20.72
N ILE A 65 -10.94 11.19 20.03
CA ILE A 65 -10.50 9.93 19.45
C ILE A 65 -10.32 10.15 17.95
N GLU A 66 -9.09 9.95 17.48
CA GLU A 66 -8.79 10.00 16.04
C GLU A 66 -8.51 8.59 15.53
N THR A 67 -9.05 8.29 14.36
CA THR A 67 -8.76 7.04 13.66
C THR A 67 -8.01 7.37 12.38
N HIS A 68 -6.84 6.78 12.20
CA HIS A 68 -6.06 6.94 10.99
C HIS A 68 -5.29 5.67 10.67
N GLU A 69 -4.85 5.53 9.44
CA GLU A 69 -4.06 4.40 9.00
C GLU A 69 -2.64 4.50 9.55
N ALA A 70 -2.09 3.38 10.01
CA ALA A 70 -0.69 3.27 10.38
C ALA A 70 0.08 2.53 9.29
N PRO A 71 1.38 2.83 9.10
CA PRO A 71 2.19 2.09 8.15
C PRO A 71 2.27 0.61 8.47
N ILE A 72 2.18 -0.22 7.44
CA ILE A 72 2.29 -1.67 7.56
C ILE A 72 3.54 -2.14 6.83
N HIS A 73 4.23 -3.15 7.38
CA HIS A 73 5.42 -3.69 6.74
C HIS A 73 5.07 -4.31 5.39
N VAL A 74 5.92 -4.10 4.41
CA VAL A 74 5.68 -4.53 3.02
C VAL A 74 5.51 -6.04 2.88
N SER A 75 6.10 -6.83 3.77
CA SER A 75 5.94 -8.29 3.78
C SER A 75 4.53 -8.74 4.15
N ASN A 76 3.73 -7.87 4.74
CA ASN A 76 2.37 -8.18 5.17
C ASN A 76 1.31 -7.86 4.11
N VAL A 77 1.73 -7.35 2.97
CA VAL A 77 0.85 -7.04 1.84
C VAL A 77 1.39 -7.63 0.56
N ALA A 78 0.52 -7.87 -0.39
CA ALA A 78 0.88 -8.32 -1.74
C ALA A 78 0.16 -7.47 -2.76
N LEU A 79 0.82 -7.23 -3.90
CA LEU A 79 0.17 -6.56 -5.02
C LEU A 79 -0.99 -7.39 -5.53
N VAL A 80 -2.06 -6.72 -5.90
CA VAL A 80 -3.25 -7.35 -6.46
C VAL A 80 -3.09 -7.41 -7.98
N ASP A 81 -3.27 -8.60 -8.54
CA ASP A 81 -3.29 -8.80 -9.98
C ASP A 81 -4.51 -8.09 -10.56
N PRO A 82 -4.33 -7.13 -11.49
CA PRO A 82 -5.46 -6.39 -12.05
C PRO A 82 -6.42 -7.26 -12.83
N SER A 83 -5.97 -8.42 -13.30
CA SER A 83 -6.78 -9.34 -14.09
C SER A 83 -7.63 -10.26 -13.22
N THR A 84 -7.03 -10.89 -12.20
CA THR A 84 -7.72 -11.85 -11.32
C THR A 84 -8.25 -11.22 -10.04
N LYS A 85 -7.79 -10.01 -9.71
CA LYS A 85 -8.08 -9.29 -8.47
C LYS A 85 -7.69 -10.06 -7.22
N ARG A 86 -6.66 -10.90 -7.34
CA ARG A 86 -6.10 -11.70 -6.24
C ARG A 86 -4.65 -11.33 -6.01
N PRO A 87 -4.10 -11.59 -4.80
CA PRO A 87 -2.70 -11.32 -4.54
C PRO A 87 -1.80 -12.08 -5.51
N THR A 88 -0.76 -11.42 -5.96
CA THR A 88 0.20 -12.01 -6.89
C THR A 88 1.62 -11.62 -6.50
N ARG A 89 2.57 -12.43 -6.92
CA ARG A 89 3.98 -12.05 -6.87
C ARG A 89 4.30 -11.17 -8.07
N VAL A 90 5.25 -10.27 -7.89
CA VAL A 90 5.66 -9.34 -8.93
C VAL A 90 6.98 -9.81 -9.52
N GLY A 91 6.96 -10.02 -10.83
CA GLY A 91 8.17 -10.18 -11.61
C GLY A 91 8.53 -8.87 -12.31
N VAL A 92 9.72 -8.82 -12.87
CA VAL A 92 10.18 -7.67 -13.64
C VAL A 92 10.55 -8.13 -15.04
N ARG A 93 9.96 -7.49 -16.03
CA ARG A 93 10.28 -7.68 -17.44
C ARG A 93 11.01 -6.42 -17.91
N THR A 94 12.02 -6.61 -18.72
CA THR A 94 12.72 -5.49 -19.34
C THR A 94 12.25 -5.29 -20.76
N GLU A 95 12.04 -4.04 -21.15
CA GLU A 95 11.72 -3.64 -22.52
C GLU A 95 12.73 -2.61 -22.99
N THR A 96 13.08 -2.71 -24.28
CA THR A 96 13.88 -1.71 -24.93
C THR A 96 12.93 -0.74 -25.63
N VAL A 97 12.98 0.54 -25.23
CA VAL A 97 12.17 1.60 -25.81
C VAL A 97 13.09 2.56 -26.54
N GLU A 98 12.76 2.86 -27.79
CA GLU A 98 13.47 3.85 -28.55
C GLU A 98 12.84 5.22 -28.35
N ARG A 99 13.63 6.18 -27.87
CA ARG A 99 13.22 7.56 -27.64
C ARG A 99 14.29 8.50 -28.18
N ASP A 100 13.90 9.42 -29.05
CA ASP A 100 14.79 10.44 -29.62
C ASP A 100 16.08 9.88 -30.22
N GLY A 101 15.99 8.72 -30.86
CA GLY A 101 17.13 8.04 -31.45
C GLY A 101 18.02 7.29 -30.45
N SER A 102 17.64 7.25 -29.17
CA SER A 102 18.36 6.53 -28.12
C SER A 102 17.55 5.35 -27.64
N GLU A 103 18.21 4.20 -27.49
CA GLU A 103 17.59 3.04 -26.89
C GLU A 103 17.69 3.12 -25.37
N ARG A 104 16.55 2.94 -24.69
CA ARG A 104 16.51 2.88 -23.22
C ARG A 104 15.85 1.57 -22.78
N THR A 105 16.43 0.96 -21.77
CA THR A 105 15.85 -0.22 -21.13
C THR A 105 14.93 0.23 -20.02
N VAL A 106 13.67 -0.19 -20.09
CA VAL A 106 12.64 0.10 -19.08
C VAL A 106 12.26 -1.18 -18.37
N ARG A 107 12.10 -1.10 -17.06
CA ARG A 107 11.61 -2.22 -16.26
C ARG A 107 10.11 -2.14 -16.13
N VAL A 108 9.42 -3.22 -16.44
CA VAL A 108 7.97 -3.32 -16.33
C VAL A 108 7.64 -4.37 -15.27
N ARG A 109 6.77 -4.01 -14.34
CA ARG A 109 6.29 -4.95 -13.33
C ARG A 109 5.25 -5.87 -13.96
N VAL A 110 5.36 -7.15 -13.67
CA VAL A 110 4.47 -8.18 -14.23
C VAL A 110 3.84 -8.96 -13.09
N ALA A 111 2.52 -9.13 -13.14
CA ALA A 111 1.82 -10.02 -12.22
C ALA A 111 2.10 -11.46 -12.63
N ARG A 112 2.79 -12.22 -11.79
CA ARG A 112 3.17 -13.60 -12.13
C ARG A 112 1.98 -14.54 -12.23
N ARG A 113 0.88 -14.22 -11.54
CA ARG A 113 -0.33 -15.05 -11.57
C ARG A 113 -0.98 -15.06 -12.96
N SER A 114 -1.09 -13.91 -13.61
CA SER A 114 -1.74 -13.78 -14.92
C SER A 114 -0.77 -13.53 -16.06
N GLY A 115 0.46 -13.13 -15.76
CA GLY A 115 1.44 -12.73 -16.76
C GLY A 115 1.21 -11.34 -17.34
N LYS A 116 0.28 -10.58 -16.78
CA LYS A 116 -0.06 -9.25 -17.26
C LYS A 116 0.76 -8.16 -16.58
N ASP A 117 0.99 -7.08 -17.29
CA ASP A 117 1.72 -5.94 -16.78
C ASP A 117 0.94 -5.22 -15.68
N ILE A 118 1.66 -4.75 -14.68
CA ILE A 118 1.12 -3.91 -13.63
C ILE A 118 1.53 -2.46 -13.93
N ALA A 119 0.55 -1.63 -14.06
CA ALA A 119 0.76 -0.22 -14.38
C ALA A 119 1.49 0.53 -13.26
#